data_9133ddec17d810baf88a4f4e4102dba1
#
_entry.id   9133ddec17d810baf88a4f4e4102dba1
#
_cell.length_a   1.000
_cell.length_b   1.000
_cell.length_c   1.000
_cell.angle_alpha   90.00
_cell.angle_beta   90.00
_cell.angle_gamma   90.00
#
_symmetry.space_group_name_H-M   'P 1'
#
loop_
_entity.id
_entity.type
_entity.pdbx_description
1 polymer ?
#
loop_
_entity_poly.entity_id
_entity_poly.type
_entity_poly.pdbx_seq_one_letter_code
_entity_poly.pdbx_strand_id
1 'polypeptide(L)'
;MILKAITDDQILATREVMRQLRPHIPPEDYLGTVKRMKQTDGYQLAAFYDEDSVRAVAGYRFMEMLYCGKILYVDDLNTDERHRSKGYGRALLNWLKAEAREQGCVQLHLDSGVQREQAHRFYFREGLTIDCHHFHTLL
;
A
#
# COMPACT_ATOMS: atom_id res chain seq x y z
N MET A 1 -5.12 5.62 14.24
CA MET A 1 -6.04 4.48 14.07
C MET A 1 -6.00 4.02 12.62
N ILE A 2 -5.88 2.72 12.40
CA ILE A 2 -5.82 2.16 11.04
C ILE A 2 -7.13 1.43 10.76
N LEU A 3 -7.77 1.77 9.63
CA LEU A 3 -9.03 1.17 9.21
C LEU A 3 -8.92 0.68 7.76
N LYS A 4 -9.56 -0.46 7.48
CA LYS A 4 -9.78 -0.90 6.09
C LYS A 4 -10.83 -0.01 5.43
N ALA A 5 -10.56 0.42 4.22
CA ALA A 5 -11.50 1.23 3.44
C ALA A 5 -12.46 0.31 2.69
N ILE A 6 -13.67 0.17 3.21
CA ILE A 6 -14.69 -0.76 2.71
C ILE A 6 -15.81 0.00 1.99
N THR A 7 -16.32 1.07 2.60
CA THR A 7 -17.39 1.87 2.01
C THR A 7 -16.86 2.86 0.97
N ASP A 8 -17.74 3.33 0.10
CA ASP A 8 -17.38 4.35 -0.90
C ASP A 8 -16.77 5.60 -0.24
N ASP A 9 -17.35 6.07 0.88
CA ASP A 9 -16.81 7.24 1.59
C ASP A 9 -15.42 6.99 2.15
N GLN A 10 -15.18 5.80 2.69
CA GLN A 10 -13.84 5.43 3.20
C GLN A 10 -12.80 5.35 2.07
N ILE A 11 -13.18 4.81 0.91
CA ILE A 11 -12.31 4.77 -0.27
C ILE A 11 -12.02 6.19 -0.74
N LEU A 12 -13.04 7.03 -0.88
CA LEU A 12 -12.86 8.42 -1.31
C LEU A 12 -12.01 9.23 -0.33
N ALA A 13 -12.06 8.94 0.95
CA ALA A 13 -11.23 9.61 1.96
C ALA A 13 -9.73 9.37 1.73
N THR A 14 -9.34 8.26 1.09
CA THR A 14 -7.94 7.94 0.79
C THR A 14 -7.40 8.67 -0.45
N ARG A 15 -8.28 9.22 -1.28
CA ARG A 15 -7.93 9.71 -2.63
C ARG A 15 -6.83 10.76 -2.64
N GLU A 16 -6.88 11.71 -1.72
CA GLU A 16 -5.90 12.81 -1.71
C GLU A 16 -4.48 12.32 -1.42
N VAL A 17 -4.32 11.40 -0.46
CA VAL A 17 -3.01 10.83 -0.13
C VAL A 17 -2.55 9.88 -1.23
N MET A 18 -3.46 9.11 -1.80
CA MET A 18 -3.13 8.21 -2.92
C MET A 18 -2.72 8.99 -4.18
N ARG A 19 -3.35 10.13 -4.44
CA ARG A 19 -3.02 10.98 -5.59
C ARG A 19 -1.56 11.44 -5.57
N GLN A 20 -1.00 11.65 -4.39
CA GLN A 20 0.42 12.05 -4.26
C GLN A 20 1.36 10.95 -4.79
N LEU A 21 0.97 9.69 -4.67
CA LEU A 21 1.72 8.55 -5.20
C LEU A 21 1.33 8.21 -6.64
N ARG A 22 0.04 8.34 -6.98
CA ARG A 22 -0.53 7.95 -8.27
C ARG A 22 -1.24 9.13 -8.93
N PRO A 23 -0.52 10.20 -9.29
CA PRO A 23 -1.13 11.43 -9.82
C PRO A 23 -1.77 11.27 -11.21
N HIS A 24 -1.46 10.19 -11.91
CA HIS A 24 -1.97 9.91 -13.26
C HIS A 24 -3.41 9.38 -13.28
N ILE A 25 -3.97 9.00 -12.12
CA ILE A 25 -5.36 8.50 -12.04
C ILE A 25 -6.30 9.71 -11.97
N PRO A 26 -7.21 9.90 -12.95
CA PRO A 26 -8.19 10.97 -12.87
C PRO A 26 -9.05 10.84 -11.60
N PRO A 27 -9.34 11.95 -10.90
CA PRO A 27 -10.12 11.89 -9.66
C PRO A 27 -11.48 11.20 -9.80
N GLU A 28 -12.15 11.39 -10.93
CA GLU A 28 -13.46 10.80 -11.23
C GLU A 28 -13.40 9.28 -11.43
N ASP A 29 -12.24 8.72 -11.76
CA ASP A 29 -12.05 7.30 -12.01
C ASP A 29 -11.61 6.52 -10.76
N TYR A 30 -11.17 7.21 -9.72
CA TYR A 30 -10.55 6.59 -8.56
C TYR A 30 -11.45 5.55 -7.88
N LEU A 31 -12.65 5.95 -7.50
CA LEU A 31 -13.59 5.09 -6.79
C LEU A 31 -13.92 3.83 -7.60
N GLY A 32 -14.30 4.01 -8.86
CA GLY A 32 -14.66 2.90 -9.74
C GLY A 32 -13.50 1.93 -9.98
N THR A 33 -12.29 2.46 -10.15
CA THR A 33 -11.09 1.65 -10.33
C THR A 33 -10.77 0.83 -9.08
N VAL A 34 -10.79 1.45 -7.90
CA VAL A 34 -10.54 0.75 -6.64
C VAL A 34 -11.57 -0.35 -6.43
N LYS A 35 -12.86 -0.05 -6.63
CA LYS A 35 -13.95 -1.04 -6.47
C LYS A 35 -13.77 -2.22 -7.43
N ARG A 36 -13.43 -1.95 -8.68
CA ARG A 36 -13.18 -3.01 -9.66
C ARG A 36 -11.99 -3.89 -9.26
N MET A 37 -10.88 -3.30 -8.84
CA MET A 37 -9.70 -4.03 -8.39
C MET A 37 -9.99 -4.87 -7.14
N LYS A 38 -10.80 -4.34 -6.21
CA LYS A 38 -11.22 -5.11 -5.04
C LYS A 38 -12.02 -6.34 -5.44
N GLN A 39 -12.91 -6.20 -6.40
CA GLN A 39 -13.81 -7.27 -6.84
C GLN A 39 -13.09 -8.32 -7.69
N THR A 40 -12.23 -7.90 -8.63
CA THR A 40 -11.62 -8.80 -9.62
C THR A 40 -10.25 -9.33 -9.21
N ASP A 41 -9.48 -8.55 -8.46
CA ASP A 41 -8.07 -8.85 -8.17
C ASP A 41 -7.77 -8.98 -6.67
N GLY A 42 -8.79 -8.92 -5.83
CA GLY A 42 -8.62 -9.03 -4.39
C GLY A 42 -7.88 -7.86 -3.74
N TYR A 43 -7.82 -6.71 -4.40
CA TYR A 43 -7.18 -5.51 -3.87
C TYR A 43 -7.83 -5.06 -2.57
N GLN A 44 -7.01 -4.76 -1.57
CA GLN A 44 -7.44 -4.24 -0.29
C GLN A 44 -6.86 -2.84 -0.10
N LEU A 45 -7.57 -1.99 0.64
CA LEU A 45 -7.13 -0.64 0.90
C LEU A 45 -7.29 -0.36 2.40
N ALA A 46 -6.26 0.19 3.02
CA ALA A 46 -6.27 0.60 4.42
C ALA A 46 -5.73 2.02 4.56
N ALA A 47 -6.16 2.72 5.59
CA ALA A 47 -5.76 4.09 5.85
C ALA A 47 -5.45 4.30 7.32
N PHE A 48 -4.41 5.07 7.58
CA PHE A 48 -4.10 5.60 8.92
C PHE A 48 -4.79 6.96 9.09
N TYR A 49 -5.62 7.04 10.13
CA TYR A 49 -6.35 8.27 10.48
C TYR A 49 -5.71 8.93 11.69
N ASP A 50 -5.54 10.23 11.61
CA ASP A 50 -5.18 11.10 12.72
C ASP A 50 -6.15 12.29 12.72
N GLU A 51 -6.88 12.48 13.82
CA GLU A 51 -7.92 13.53 13.93
C GLU A 51 -8.91 13.53 12.75
N ASP A 52 -9.49 12.36 12.46
CA ASP A 52 -10.47 12.17 11.38
C ASP A 52 -9.94 12.43 9.96
N SER A 53 -8.64 12.64 9.80
CA SER A 53 -8.00 12.84 8.51
C SER A 53 -7.09 11.69 8.15
N VAL A 54 -7.13 11.27 6.88
CA VAL A 54 -6.22 10.25 6.36
C VAL A 54 -4.81 10.83 6.27
N ARG A 55 -3.84 10.16 6.89
CA ARG A 55 -2.42 10.58 6.90
C ARG A 55 -1.51 9.61 6.15
N ALA A 56 -1.93 8.37 5.99
CA ALA A 56 -1.18 7.40 5.20
C ALA A 56 -2.16 6.38 4.62
N VAL A 57 -1.78 5.80 3.49
CA VAL A 57 -2.60 4.79 2.80
C VAL A 57 -1.74 3.60 2.40
N ALA A 58 -2.36 2.42 2.37
CA ALA A 58 -1.76 1.21 1.85
C ALA A 58 -2.76 0.46 0.99
N GLY A 59 -2.37 0.19 -0.26
CA GLY A 59 -3.06 -0.76 -1.13
C GLY A 59 -2.29 -2.06 -1.15
N TYR A 60 -2.96 -3.19 -0.97
CA TYR A 60 -2.29 -4.48 -0.87
C TYR A 60 -3.20 -5.61 -1.33
N ARG A 61 -2.61 -6.76 -1.58
CA ARG A 61 -3.35 -7.97 -1.94
C ARG A 61 -2.66 -9.21 -1.39
N PHE A 62 -3.41 -10.30 -1.25
CA PHE A 62 -2.85 -11.60 -0.91
C PHE A 62 -2.65 -12.40 -2.18
N MET A 63 -1.51 -13.08 -2.26
CA MET A 63 -1.13 -13.90 -3.41
C MET A 63 -0.46 -15.18 -2.92
N GLU A 64 -0.59 -16.25 -3.71
CA GLU A 64 0.20 -17.46 -3.50
C GLU A 64 1.12 -17.65 -4.70
N MET A 65 2.41 -17.83 -4.45
CA MET A 65 3.42 -17.97 -5.47
C MET A 65 4.17 -19.29 -5.27
N LEU A 66 4.43 -19.99 -6.36
CA LEU A 66 5.09 -21.31 -6.27
C LEU A 66 6.45 -21.23 -5.60
N TYR A 67 7.21 -20.15 -5.82
CA TYR A 67 8.58 -20.07 -5.32
C TYR A 67 8.68 -19.71 -3.82
N CYS A 68 7.68 -19.05 -3.24
CA CYS A 68 7.79 -18.58 -1.86
C CYS A 68 6.54 -18.84 -1.00
N GLY A 69 5.41 -19.28 -1.58
CA GLY A 69 4.18 -19.52 -0.84
C GLY A 69 3.25 -18.30 -0.78
N LYS A 70 2.43 -18.27 0.27
CA LYS A 70 1.43 -17.20 0.44
C LYS A 70 2.10 -15.92 0.95
N ILE A 71 1.84 -14.82 0.28
CA ILE A 71 2.40 -13.51 0.61
C ILE A 71 1.33 -12.43 0.70
N LEU A 72 1.64 -11.36 1.42
CA LEU A 72 0.96 -10.07 1.28
C LEU A 72 1.83 -9.20 0.38
N TYR A 73 1.26 -8.75 -0.73
CA TYR A 73 1.94 -7.86 -1.68
C TYR A 73 1.39 -6.45 -1.53
N VAL A 74 2.27 -5.49 -1.30
CA VAL A 74 1.91 -4.07 -1.16
C VAL A 74 2.05 -3.39 -2.51
N ASP A 75 0.91 -3.00 -3.10
CA ASP A 75 0.86 -2.24 -4.35
C ASP A 75 1.25 -0.78 -4.14
N ASP A 76 0.71 -0.19 -3.07
CA ASP A 76 0.77 1.24 -2.79
C ASP A 76 1.04 1.45 -1.30
N LEU A 77 1.98 2.32 -0.98
CA LEU A 77 2.23 2.76 0.38
C LEU A 77 2.70 4.21 0.34
N ASN A 78 1.92 5.11 0.92
CA ASN A 78 2.24 6.53 0.91
C ASN A 78 1.79 7.21 2.19
N THR A 79 2.62 8.13 2.67
CA THR A 79 2.28 9.06 3.75
C THR A 79 2.04 10.44 3.16
N ASP A 80 1.00 11.14 3.64
CA ASP A 80 0.72 12.51 3.25
C ASP A 80 1.98 13.35 3.36
N GLU A 81 2.39 13.97 2.25
CA GLU A 81 3.64 14.74 2.14
C GLU A 81 3.75 15.87 3.17
N ARG A 82 2.59 16.41 3.63
CA ARG A 82 2.53 17.47 4.64
C ARG A 82 2.76 16.94 6.06
N HIS A 83 2.76 15.63 6.26
CA HIS A 83 2.79 14.99 7.56
C HIS A 83 3.83 13.86 7.66
N ARG A 84 4.89 13.94 6.87
CA ARG A 84 5.98 12.95 6.88
C ARG A 84 6.78 13.01 8.19
N SER A 85 7.53 11.94 8.47
CA SER A 85 8.42 11.81 9.63
C SER A 85 7.70 11.80 10.99
N LYS A 86 6.40 11.46 11.00
CA LYS A 86 5.60 11.29 12.21
C LYS A 86 5.32 9.82 12.54
N GLY A 87 5.91 8.89 11.79
CA GLY A 87 5.77 7.46 12.02
C GLY A 87 4.51 6.81 11.44
N TYR A 88 3.72 7.52 10.66
CA TYR A 88 2.48 6.98 10.09
C TYR A 88 2.76 5.82 9.12
N GLY A 89 3.75 5.97 8.25
CA GLY A 89 4.15 4.92 7.31
C GLY A 89 4.67 3.67 8.02
N ARG A 90 5.45 3.86 9.08
CA ARG A 90 5.94 2.76 9.92
C ARG A 90 4.79 2.03 10.60
N ALA A 91 3.85 2.77 11.19
CA ALA A 91 2.68 2.18 11.83
C ALA A 91 1.86 1.35 10.85
N LEU A 92 1.65 1.89 9.65
CA LEU A 92 0.88 1.20 8.60
C LEU A 92 1.62 -0.05 8.09
N LEU A 93 2.93 0.02 7.90
CA LEU A 93 3.74 -1.14 7.49
C LEU A 93 3.73 -2.23 8.57
N ASN A 94 3.82 -1.87 9.84
CA ASN A 94 3.74 -2.83 10.93
C ASN A 94 2.35 -3.47 11.01
N TRP A 95 1.30 -2.71 10.76
CA TRP A 95 -0.06 -3.24 10.67
C TRP A 95 -0.19 -4.24 9.51
N LEU A 96 0.39 -3.94 8.34
CA LEU A 96 0.41 -4.85 7.20
C LEU A 96 1.15 -6.15 7.53
N LYS A 97 2.27 -6.08 8.24
CA LYS A 97 3.00 -7.28 8.69
C LYS A 97 2.14 -8.14 9.62
N ALA A 98 1.40 -7.51 10.54
CA ALA A 98 0.49 -8.22 11.43
C ALA A 98 -0.67 -8.86 10.67
N GLU A 99 -1.28 -8.13 9.74
CA GLU A 99 -2.34 -8.64 8.87
C GLU A 99 -1.85 -9.84 8.06
N ALA A 100 -0.63 -9.75 7.50
CA ALA A 100 -0.03 -10.84 6.74
C ALA A 100 0.12 -12.10 7.59
N ARG A 101 0.62 -11.97 8.81
CA ARG A 101 0.78 -13.12 9.73
C ARG A 101 -0.57 -13.74 10.09
N GLU A 102 -1.56 -12.92 10.36
CA GLU A 102 -2.91 -13.37 10.71
C GLU A 102 -3.55 -14.15 9.56
N GLN A 103 -3.27 -13.76 8.33
CA GLN A 103 -3.77 -14.44 7.12
C GLN A 103 -2.91 -15.63 6.69
N GLY A 104 -1.91 -16.00 7.47
CA GLY A 104 -1.06 -17.15 7.17
C GLY A 104 0.00 -16.89 6.09
N CYS A 105 0.33 -15.62 5.82
CA CYS A 105 1.40 -15.31 4.87
C CYS A 105 2.77 -15.58 5.48
N VAL A 106 3.69 -16.03 4.64
CA VAL A 106 5.07 -16.31 5.04
C VAL A 106 6.03 -15.16 4.72
N GLN A 107 5.62 -14.25 3.83
CA GLN A 107 6.41 -13.08 3.45
C GLN A 107 5.51 -11.89 3.15
N LEU A 108 6.09 -10.68 3.24
CA LEU A 108 5.51 -9.43 2.74
C LEU A 108 6.43 -8.90 1.65
N HIS A 109 5.86 -8.58 0.49
CA HIS A 109 6.58 -8.08 -0.68
C HIS A 109 6.08 -6.70 -1.08
N LEU A 110 6.98 -5.90 -1.67
CA LEU A 110 6.64 -4.70 -2.41
C LEU A 110 7.71 -4.44 -3.47
N ASP A 111 7.34 -3.67 -4.48
CA ASP A 111 8.29 -3.13 -5.45
C ASP A 111 8.42 -1.63 -5.22
N SER A 112 9.61 -1.09 -5.43
CA SER A 112 9.87 0.34 -5.35
C SER A 112 10.74 0.77 -6.53
N GLY A 113 10.36 1.86 -7.19
CA GLY A 113 11.14 2.41 -8.29
C GLY A 113 12.57 2.68 -7.86
N VAL A 114 13.53 2.37 -8.75
CA VAL A 114 14.97 2.49 -8.45
C VAL A 114 15.38 3.93 -8.09
N GLN A 115 14.61 4.92 -8.54
CA GLN A 115 14.85 6.34 -8.28
C GLN A 115 14.37 6.84 -6.92
N ARG A 116 13.59 6.02 -6.18
CA ARG A 116 12.93 6.43 -4.93
C ARG A 116 13.84 6.19 -3.72
N GLU A 117 14.94 6.90 -3.64
CA GLU A 117 15.99 6.68 -2.63
C GLU A 117 15.49 6.83 -1.19
N GLN A 118 14.63 7.82 -0.90
CA GLN A 118 14.09 8.02 0.45
C GLN A 118 13.18 6.87 0.87
N ALA A 119 12.37 6.36 -0.06
CA ALA A 119 11.54 5.19 0.20
C ALA A 119 12.41 3.95 0.50
N HIS A 120 13.50 3.76 -0.25
CA HIS A 120 14.44 2.66 -0.03
C HIS A 120 15.07 2.73 1.37
N ARG A 121 15.49 3.92 1.81
CA ARG A 121 16.02 4.11 3.18
C ARG A 121 14.99 3.74 4.23
N PHE A 122 13.73 4.12 4.02
CA PHE A 122 12.63 3.75 4.90
C PHE A 122 12.48 2.23 4.96
N TYR A 123 12.42 1.56 3.82
CA TYR A 123 12.26 0.09 3.77
C TYR A 123 13.42 -0.62 4.46
N PHE A 124 14.66 -0.20 4.25
CA PHE A 124 15.81 -0.78 4.95
C PHE A 124 15.72 -0.60 6.46
N ARG A 125 15.34 0.59 6.94
CA ARG A 125 15.14 0.82 8.37
C ARG A 125 14.06 -0.08 8.96
N GLU A 126 13.03 -0.38 8.19
CA GLU A 126 11.93 -1.24 8.64
C GLU A 126 12.20 -2.73 8.43
N GLY A 127 13.41 -3.10 8.05
CA GLY A 127 13.87 -4.48 7.97
C GLY A 127 13.57 -5.20 6.68
N LEU A 128 13.22 -4.49 5.61
CA LEU A 128 13.09 -5.07 4.29
C LEU A 128 14.44 -5.11 3.59
N THR A 129 14.60 -6.07 2.66
CA THR A 129 15.82 -6.21 1.86
C THR A 129 15.45 -6.26 0.37
N ILE A 130 16.40 -5.90 -0.47
CA ILE A 130 16.23 -6.08 -1.92
C ILE A 130 16.52 -7.54 -2.24
N ASP A 131 15.55 -8.20 -2.83
CA ASP A 131 15.60 -9.64 -3.11
C ASP A 131 15.73 -9.94 -4.60
N CYS A 132 15.09 -9.12 -5.45
CA CYS A 132 15.07 -9.37 -6.89
C CYS A 132 14.90 -8.08 -7.68
N HIS A 133 15.08 -8.19 -9.00
CA HIS A 133 14.79 -7.10 -9.94
C HIS A 133 13.43 -7.31 -10.58
N HIS A 134 12.68 -6.23 -10.74
CA HIS A 134 11.40 -6.22 -11.43
C HIS A 134 11.63 -5.81 -12.89
N PHE A 135 11.15 -6.64 -13.83
CA PHE A 135 11.24 -6.36 -15.27
C PHE A 135 9.84 -6.14 -15.84
N HIS A 136 9.67 -5.13 -16.70
CA HIS A 136 8.41 -4.91 -17.39
C HIS A 136 8.65 -4.49 -18.85
N THR A 137 7.60 -4.61 -19.68
CA THR A 137 7.57 -4.03 -21.02
C THR A 137 6.17 -3.50 -21.31
N LEU A 138 6.11 -2.45 -22.13
CA LEU A 138 4.81 -1.95 -22.63
C LEU A 138 4.29 -2.87 -23.71
N LEU A 139 2.95 -3.01 -23.75
CA LEU A 139 2.27 -3.83 -24.77
C LEU A 139 1.45 -2.95 -25.69
#